data_78628dd15529d44f44f2eb5c3224f2ed
#
_entry.id   78628dd15529d44f44f2eb5c3224f2ed
#
_cell.length_a   1.000
_cell.length_b   1.000
_cell.length_c   1.000
_cell.angle_alpha   90.00
_cell.angle_beta   90.00
_cell.angle_gamma   90.00
#
_symmetry.space_group_name_H-M   'P 1'
#
loop_
_entity.id
_entity.type
_entity.pdbx_description
1 polymer ?
#
loop_
_entity_poly.entity_id
_entity_poly.type
_entity_poly.pdbx_seq_one_letter_code
_entity_poly.pdbx_strand_id
1 'polypeptide(L)'
;MRNSIFWWIFLGFMLSLDFYVFQALRVLTNSAGARAKLIIHVIYWTISALAITMLIILPYLHFTQQNRVVRNTFFAIIVGLFFSKVIASIFFLVDDLRRVIQWAAGKLFFSNTEGETMEQGVKISRSVFLSWAGMIVGGGLFSSLVYGLSNKYRYRTHRVQLAFDNLPAGLKGLKIVQVSDIHSGSFTDKAAVMRGVDKILKEKADLILFTGDLVNDVAHEMDGYMDVFDKLKAPMGVYSIFGNHDYGDYHSWPDRNDEHKRKEELAGKHLLTPMQQANLDKLKDVHAKLGWRLLLDEYVELEKNGDKMALLGVQNWSSKARFPKYGDLKKAYEGSQDYPFKILMSHDPSHWDAQVKPTYPDIDLMLAGHTHGMQFGVEIPGFRWSPVQYVYKEWAGLYEDGKQKLYVNRGYGFIGYPGRVGILPEITVIELT
;
A
#
# COMPACT_ATOMS: atom_id res chain seq x y z
N MET A 1 -19.53 11.93 -9.04
CA MET A 1 -18.25 12.55 -9.46
C MET A 1 -18.28 13.16 -10.87
N ARG A 2 -19.13 12.68 -11.77
CA ARG A 2 -19.12 12.97 -13.22
C ARG A 2 -19.58 14.37 -13.65
N ASN A 3 -20.32 15.08 -12.84
CA ASN A 3 -20.77 16.46 -13.11
C ASN A 3 -19.95 17.53 -12.34
N SER A 4 -18.84 17.13 -11.74
CA SER A 4 -17.98 18.09 -11.05
C SER A 4 -17.03 18.73 -12.07
N ILE A 5 -16.86 20.03 -11.98
CA ILE A 5 -15.89 20.81 -12.75
C ILE A 5 -14.48 20.23 -12.65
N PHE A 6 -14.15 19.60 -11.53
CA PHE A 6 -12.87 18.93 -11.29
C PHE A 6 -12.57 17.79 -12.28
N TRP A 7 -13.60 17.05 -12.75
CA TRP A 7 -13.40 16.01 -13.74
C TRP A 7 -12.93 16.57 -15.09
N TRP A 8 -13.55 17.64 -15.53
CA TRP A 8 -13.15 18.32 -16.77
C TRP A 8 -11.79 19.00 -16.67
N ILE A 9 -11.47 19.60 -15.51
CA ILE A 9 -10.14 20.14 -15.22
C ILE A 9 -9.09 19.03 -15.29
N PHE A 10 -9.37 17.86 -14.71
CA PHE A 10 -8.47 16.71 -14.74
C PHE A 10 -8.22 16.23 -16.16
N LEU A 11 -9.26 16.06 -16.98
CA LEU A 11 -9.12 15.68 -18.40
C LEU A 11 -8.35 16.74 -19.19
N GLY A 12 -8.61 18.02 -18.96
CA GLY A 12 -7.85 19.13 -19.58
C GLY A 12 -6.39 19.09 -19.20
N PHE A 13 -6.08 18.82 -17.94
CA PHE A 13 -4.70 18.65 -17.48
C PHE A 13 -4.01 17.47 -18.17
N MET A 14 -4.69 16.31 -18.29
CA MET A 14 -4.15 15.14 -18.98
C MET A 14 -3.82 15.44 -20.45
N LEU A 15 -4.72 16.12 -21.15
CA LEU A 15 -4.49 16.55 -22.54
C LEU A 15 -3.31 17.51 -22.65
N SER A 16 -3.23 18.50 -21.77
CA SER A 16 -2.12 19.46 -21.75
C SER A 16 -0.78 18.75 -21.51
N LEU A 17 -0.79 17.75 -20.62
CA LEU A 17 0.39 16.93 -20.35
C LEU A 17 0.80 16.11 -21.58
N ASP A 18 -0.17 15.56 -22.32
CA ASP A 18 0.08 14.83 -23.57
C ASP A 18 0.75 15.73 -24.61
N PHE A 19 0.22 16.93 -24.81
CA PHE A 19 0.85 17.91 -25.72
C PHE A 19 2.26 18.28 -25.27
N TYR A 20 2.49 18.45 -23.98
CA TYR A 20 3.79 18.83 -23.44
C TYR A 20 4.84 17.72 -23.63
N VAL A 21 4.50 16.48 -23.27
CA VAL A 21 5.40 15.34 -23.49
C VAL A 21 5.63 15.07 -24.98
N PHE A 22 4.63 15.33 -25.83
CA PHE A 22 4.80 15.22 -27.28
C PHE A 22 5.82 16.19 -27.84
N GLN A 23 5.97 17.41 -27.27
CA GLN A 23 7.06 18.33 -27.70
C GLN A 23 8.43 17.73 -27.47
N ALA A 24 8.66 17.08 -26.31
CA ALA A 24 9.92 16.40 -26.05
C ALA A 24 10.13 15.23 -27.03
N LEU A 25 9.09 14.46 -27.33
CA LEU A 25 9.15 13.39 -28.34
C LEU A 25 9.52 13.92 -29.73
N ARG A 26 8.97 15.08 -30.13
CA ARG A 26 9.34 15.76 -31.40
C ARG A 26 10.83 16.11 -31.44
N VAL A 27 11.38 16.62 -30.31
CA VAL A 27 12.81 16.93 -30.21
C VAL A 27 13.65 15.67 -30.42
N LEU A 28 13.30 14.58 -29.76
CA LEU A 28 14.02 13.31 -29.83
C LEU A 28 13.95 12.66 -31.22
N THR A 29 12.84 12.82 -31.92
CA THR A 29 12.64 12.24 -33.24
C THR A 29 13.12 13.14 -34.37
N ASN A 30 13.69 14.32 -34.06
CA ASN A 30 14.02 15.33 -35.08
C ASN A 30 15.00 14.82 -36.14
N SER A 31 15.97 13.99 -35.77
CA SER A 31 16.94 13.38 -36.66
C SER A 31 16.45 12.11 -37.38
N ALA A 32 15.27 11.58 -37.01
CA ALA A 32 14.72 10.38 -37.62
C ALA A 32 14.14 10.65 -39.04
N GLY A 33 14.11 9.63 -39.89
CA GLY A 33 13.49 9.74 -41.20
C GLY A 33 11.98 9.99 -41.12
N ALA A 34 11.41 10.64 -42.11
CA ALA A 34 10.01 11.10 -42.14
C ALA A 34 9.00 9.96 -41.81
N ARG A 35 9.21 8.76 -42.34
CA ARG A 35 8.35 7.59 -42.08
C ARG A 35 8.40 7.15 -40.62
N ALA A 36 9.60 7.11 -40.01
CA ALA A 36 9.78 6.74 -38.60
C ALA A 36 9.13 7.80 -37.67
N LYS A 37 9.31 9.08 -37.96
CA LYS A 37 8.63 10.17 -37.24
C LYS A 37 7.14 9.98 -37.25
N LEU A 38 6.54 9.77 -38.41
CA LEU A 38 5.10 9.59 -38.56
C LEU A 38 4.61 8.40 -37.73
N ILE A 39 5.27 7.26 -37.82
CA ILE A 39 4.89 6.05 -37.07
C ILE A 39 4.94 6.33 -35.56
N ILE A 40 6.02 6.90 -35.04
CA ILE A 40 6.20 7.18 -33.61
C ILE A 40 5.11 8.16 -33.12
N HIS A 41 4.87 9.22 -33.87
CA HIS A 41 3.84 10.22 -33.51
C HIS A 41 2.44 9.64 -33.53
N VAL A 42 2.10 8.82 -34.54
CA VAL A 42 0.81 8.14 -34.61
C VAL A 42 0.63 7.18 -33.44
N ILE A 43 1.63 6.36 -33.12
CA ILE A 43 1.58 5.46 -31.96
C ILE A 43 1.36 6.22 -30.68
N TYR A 44 2.11 7.31 -30.45
CA TYR A 44 1.97 8.15 -29.25
C TYR A 44 0.53 8.68 -29.08
N TRP A 45 0.00 9.31 -30.12
CA TRP A 45 -1.34 9.89 -30.04
C TRP A 45 -2.45 8.83 -29.98
N THR A 46 -2.26 7.67 -30.62
CA THR A 46 -3.20 6.54 -30.52
C THR A 46 -3.28 6.03 -29.08
N ILE A 47 -2.12 5.85 -28.39
CA ILE A 47 -2.08 5.40 -27.00
C ILE A 47 -2.75 6.44 -26.09
N SER A 48 -2.45 7.73 -26.27
CA SER A 48 -3.03 8.81 -25.46
C SER A 48 -4.54 8.93 -25.68
N ALA A 49 -5.00 8.88 -26.94
CA ALA A 49 -6.42 8.92 -27.28
C ALA A 49 -7.17 7.71 -26.69
N LEU A 50 -6.64 6.50 -26.83
CA LEU A 50 -7.22 5.30 -26.23
C LEU A 50 -7.29 5.39 -24.70
N ALA A 51 -6.24 5.89 -24.03
CA ALA A 51 -6.21 6.04 -22.57
C ALA A 51 -7.29 7.03 -22.09
N ILE A 52 -7.41 8.19 -22.73
CA ILE A 52 -8.43 9.20 -22.40
C ILE A 52 -9.84 8.67 -22.68
N THR A 53 -10.04 8.05 -23.86
CA THR A 53 -11.32 7.47 -24.24
C THR A 53 -11.74 6.38 -23.25
N MET A 54 -10.83 5.48 -22.89
CA MET A 54 -11.11 4.44 -21.89
C MET A 54 -11.43 5.02 -20.52
N LEU A 55 -10.75 6.08 -20.09
CA LEU A 55 -11.06 6.76 -18.83
C LEU A 55 -12.47 7.32 -18.80
N ILE A 56 -12.94 7.87 -19.93
CA ILE A 56 -14.31 8.41 -20.08
C ILE A 56 -15.34 7.29 -20.14
N ILE A 57 -15.07 6.20 -20.86
CA ILE A 57 -16.04 5.13 -21.15
C ILE A 57 -16.08 4.07 -20.02
N LEU A 58 -14.97 3.84 -19.31
CA LEU A 58 -14.83 2.80 -18.30
C LEU A 58 -15.97 2.71 -17.28
N PRO A 59 -16.53 3.84 -16.76
CA PRO A 59 -17.65 3.82 -15.83
C PRO A 59 -18.98 3.32 -16.45
N TYR A 60 -19.08 3.26 -17.77
CA TYR A 60 -20.32 2.88 -18.49
C TYR A 60 -20.29 1.45 -19.01
N LEU A 61 -19.14 0.80 -19.00
CA LEU A 61 -19.02 -0.56 -19.51
C LEU A 61 -19.58 -1.56 -18.49
N HIS A 62 -20.61 -2.30 -18.83
CA HIS A 62 -21.27 -3.26 -17.95
C HIS A 62 -20.31 -4.26 -17.34
N PHE A 63 -19.36 -4.80 -18.11
CA PHE A 63 -18.40 -5.79 -17.60
C PHE A 63 -17.45 -5.19 -16.53
N THR A 64 -17.17 -3.89 -16.60
CA THR A 64 -16.33 -3.22 -15.59
C THR A 64 -17.12 -2.86 -14.33
N GLN A 65 -18.42 -2.66 -14.45
CA GLN A 65 -19.30 -2.47 -13.31
C GLN A 65 -19.43 -3.77 -12.49
N GLN A 66 -19.50 -4.90 -13.18
CA GLN A 66 -19.60 -6.22 -12.58
C GLN A 66 -18.25 -6.77 -12.08
N ASN A 67 -17.13 -6.37 -12.69
CA ASN A 67 -15.80 -6.85 -12.36
C ASN A 67 -14.89 -5.69 -11.89
N ARG A 68 -14.87 -5.48 -10.55
CA ARG A 68 -14.06 -4.45 -9.90
C ARG A 68 -12.58 -4.56 -10.26
N VAL A 69 -12.07 -5.78 -10.39
CA VAL A 69 -10.64 -6.01 -10.65
C VAL A 69 -10.25 -5.57 -12.05
N VAL A 70 -11.06 -5.92 -13.06
CA VAL A 70 -10.84 -5.47 -14.44
C VAL A 70 -10.83 -3.95 -14.50
N ARG A 71 -11.84 -3.33 -13.87
CA ARG A 71 -11.94 -1.87 -13.78
C ARG A 71 -10.71 -1.25 -13.13
N ASN A 72 -10.28 -1.77 -11.99
CA ASN A 72 -9.14 -1.24 -11.26
C ASN A 72 -7.83 -1.45 -12.04
N THR A 73 -7.68 -2.54 -12.78
CA THR A 73 -6.51 -2.80 -13.62
C THR A 73 -6.42 -1.79 -14.77
N PHE A 74 -7.51 -1.57 -15.52
CA PHE A 74 -7.51 -0.55 -16.57
C PHE A 74 -7.24 0.84 -16.01
N PHE A 75 -7.91 1.19 -14.92
CA PHE A 75 -7.70 2.48 -14.25
C PHE A 75 -6.24 2.65 -13.81
N ALA A 76 -5.63 1.63 -13.21
CA ALA A 76 -4.23 1.65 -12.78
C ALA A 76 -3.26 1.83 -13.95
N ILE A 77 -3.48 1.16 -15.10
CA ILE A 77 -2.65 1.31 -16.29
C ILE A 77 -2.76 2.75 -16.83
N ILE A 78 -3.97 3.30 -16.93
CA ILE A 78 -4.18 4.65 -17.45
C ILE A 78 -3.56 5.69 -16.51
N VAL A 79 -3.86 5.61 -15.21
CA VAL A 79 -3.30 6.53 -14.21
C VAL A 79 -1.77 6.39 -14.14
N GLY A 80 -1.25 5.15 -14.21
CA GLY A 80 0.18 4.88 -14.25
C GLY A 80 0.86 5.52 -15.47
N LEU A 81 0.22 5.48 -16.65
CA LEU A 81 0.72 6.14 -17.85
C LEU A 81 0.84 7.66 -17.66
N PHE A 82 -0.23 8.29 -17.14
CA PHE A 82 -0.23 9.74 -16.92
C PHE A 82 0.71 10.16 -15.79
N PHE A 83 0.78 9.40 -14.71
CA PHE A 83 1.74 9.63 -13.64
C PHE A 83 3.19 9.57 -14.15
N SER A 84 3.50 8.61 -15.00
CA SER A 84 4.81 8.49 -15.65
C SER A 84 5.13 9.68 -16.57
N LYS A 85 4.12 10.21 -17.26
CA LYS A 85 4.24 11.46 -18.05
C LYS A 85 4.50 12.67 -17.17
N VAL A 86 3.85 12.77 -16.00
CA VAL A 86 4.12 13.83 -15.01
C VAL A 86 5.59 13.79 -14.57
N ILE A 87 6.10 12.62 -14.22
CA ILE A 87 7.50 12.45 -13.79
C ILE A 87 8.46 12.81 -14.94
N ALA A 88 8.19 12.34 -16.17
CA ALA A 88 8.98 12.72 -17.35
C ALA A 88 9.00 14.25 -17.58
N SER A 89 7.86 14.90 -17.38
CA SER A 89 7.69 16.34 -17.59
C SER A 89 8.53 17.18 -16.63
N ILE A 90 8.91 16.68 -15.46
CA ILE A 90 9.81 17.38 -14.54
C ILE A 90 11.16 17.71 -15.23
N PHE A 91 11.70 16.73 -15.98
CA PHE A 91 12.96 16.91 -16.73
C PHE A 91 12.83 17.96 -17.82
N PHE A 92 11.67 18.03 -18.49
CA PHE A 92 11.41 18.99 -19.55
C PHE A 92 11.22 20.41 -18.98
N LEU A 93 10.52 20.51 -17.85
CA LEU A 93 10.34 21.78 -17.13
C LEU A 93 11.66 22.37 -16.66
N VAL A 94 12.61 21.55 -16.21
CA VAL A 94 13.96 21.98 -15.84
C VAL A 94 14.67 22.62 -17.06
N ASP A 95 14.55 22.02 -18.26
CA ASP A 95 15.15 22.61 -19.49
C ASP A 95 14.45 23.89 -19.90
N ASP A 96 13.13 23.95 -19.85
CA ASP A 96 12.35 25.13 -20.22
C ASP A 96 12.62 26.27 -19.26
N LEU A 97 12.67 26.02 -17.94
CA LEU A 97 13.03 27.04 -16.94
C LEU A 97 14.42 27.59 -17.18
N ARG A 98 15.39 26.73 -17.47
CA ARG A 98 16.75 27.14 -17.83
C ARG A 98 16.75 28.08 -19.06
N ARG A 99 15.98 27.72 -20.10
CA ARG A 99 15.87 28.56 -21.32
C ARG A 99 15.27 29.92 -21.02
N VAL A 100 14.20 29.95 -20.20
CA VAL A 100 13.55 31.19 -19.78
C VAL A 100 14.54 32.07 -19.02
N ILE A 101 15.28 31.48 -18.07
CA ILE A 101 16.31 32.23 -17.30
C ILE A 101 17.39 32.77 -18.23
N GLN A 102 17.90 31.96 -19.16
CA GLN A 102 18.92 32.40 -20.12
C GLN A 102 18.43 33.51 -21.04
N TRP A 103 17.18 33.38 -21.52
CA TRP A 103 16.55 34.44 -22.34
C TRP A 103 16.38 35.73 -21.55
N ALA A 104 15.86 35.66 -20.32
CA ALA A 104 15.68 36.83 -19.46
C ALA A 104 17.02 37.49 -19.10
N ALA A 105 18.02 36.71 -18.73
CA ALA A 105 19.37 37.21 -18.43
C ALA A 105 20.00 37.84 -19.67
N GLY A 106 19.88 37.20 -20.85
CA GLY A 106 20.34 37.79 -22.13
C GLY A 106 19.72 39.14 -22.43
N LYS A 107 18.40 39.24 -22.17
CA LYS A 107 17.67 40.49 -22.43
C LYS A 107 17.98 41.60 -21.42
N LEU A 108 18.29 41.26 -20.17
CA LEU A 108 18.55 42.20 -19.08
C LEU A 108 20.02 42.65 -19.02
N PHE A 109 20.97 41.74 -19.35
CA PHE A 109 22.38 41.97 -19.09
C PHE A 109 23.26 42.04 -20.36
N PHE A 110 22.78 41.58 -21.53
CA PHE A 110 23.56 41.48 -22.77
C PHE A 110 22.83 42.08 -23.98
N SER A 111 22.36 43.31 -23.87
CA SER A 111 21.92 44.06 -25.05
C SER A 111 23.16 44.54 -25.82
N ASN A 112 23.46 43.89 -26.95
CA ASN A 112 24.54 44.14 -27.88
C ASN A 112 25.90 43.48 -27.59
N THR A 113 26.00 42.21 -27.99
CA THR A 113 27.30 41.69 -28.46
C THR A 113 27.02 40.78 -29.66
N GLU A 114 27.40 41.25 -30.84
CA GLU A 114 27.42 40.46 -32.07
C GLU A 114 28.50 39.38 -31.98
N GLY A 115 28.10 38.14 -32.26
CA GLY A 115 28.88 37.14 -32.97
C GLY A 115 30.15 36.60 -32.34
N GLU A 116 30.04 35.55 -31.52
CA GLU A 116 31.02 34.48 -31.52
C GLU A 116 30.34 33.17 -31.94
N THR A 117 30.67 32.69 -33.13
CA THR A 117 30.34 31.33 -33.61
C THR A 117 31.15 30.32 -32.82
N MET A 118 30.53 29.71 -31.82
CA MET A 118 31.14 28.56 -31.17
C MET A 118 31.18 27.36 -32.11
N GLU A 119 32.39 26.80 -32.29
CA GLU A 119 32.63 25.55 -33.00
C GLU A 119 31.65 24.44 -32.55
N GLN A 120 30.92 23.90 -33.52
CA GLN A 120 30.03 22.77 -33.35
C GLN A 120 30.83 21.47 -33.25
N GLY A 121 31.36 21.16 -32.07
CA GLY A 121 31.61 19.75 -31.72
C GLY A 121 30.29 19.02 -31.61
N VAL A 122 30.26 17.72 -31.97
CA VAL A 122 29.09 16.83 -31.82
C VAL A 122 28.76 16.66 -30.34
N LYS A 123 28.22 17.69 -29.71
CA LYS A 123 27.72 17.65 -28.33
C LYS A 123 26.22 17.46 -28.39
N ILE A 124 25.74 16.34 -27.81
CA ILE A 124 24.30 16.14 -27.53
C ILE A 124 23.82 17.39 -26.82
N SER A 125 22.86 18.13 -27.42
CA SER A 125 22.33 19.33 -26.78
C SER A 125 21.72 18.95 -25.41
N ARG A 126 21.87 19.84 -24.41
CA ARG A 126 21.31 19.60 -23.06
C ARG A 126 19.81 19.31 -23.10
N SER A 127 19.08 19.95 -24.01
CA SER A 127 17.65 19.70 -24.23
C SER A 127 17.37 18.27 -24.71
N VAL A 128 18.17 17.75 -25.62
CA VAL A 128 18.05 16.35 -26.09
C VAL A 128 18.38 15.38 -24.95
N PHE A 129 19.43 15.68 -24.16
CA PHE A 129 19.79 14.86 -23.00
C PHE A 129 18.66 14.81 -21.97
N LEU A 130 18.09 15.96 -21.56
CA LEU A 130 17.00 16.01 -20.59
C LEU A 130 15.72 15.36 -21.12
N SER A 131 15.44 15.50 -22.42
CA SER A 131 14.33 14.81 -23.06
C SER A 131 14.49 13.28 -23.03
N TRP A 132 15.70 12.77 -23.33
CA TRP A 132 16.00 11.33 -23.17
C TRP A 132 15.90 10.87 -21.72
N ALA A 133 16.48 11.63 -20.78
CA ALA A 133 16.41 11.31 -19.36
C ALA A 133 14.94 11.21 -18.87
N GLY A 134 14.11 12.21 -19.21
CA GLY A 134 12.69 12.20 -18.87
C GLY A 134 11.94 11.01 -19.48
N MET A 135 12.18 10.71 -20.76
CA MET A 135 11.52 9.57 -21.42
C MET A 135 11.99 8.22 -20.87
N ILE A 136 13.26 8.06 -20.53
CA ILE A 136 13.79 6.82 -19.91
C ILE A 136 13.20 6.64 -18.49
N VAL A 137 13.22 7.69 -17.67
CA VAL A 137 12.68 7.62 -16.31
C VAL A 137 11.17 7.39 -16.33
N GLY A 138 10.41 8.16 -17.11
CA GLY A 138 8.96 7.98 -17.23
C GLY A 138 8.60 6.63 -17.85
N GLY A 139 9.25 6.22 -18.93
CA GLY A 139 9.04 4.93 -19.58
C GLY A 139 9.42 3.76 -18.66
N GLY A 140 10.52 3.87 -17.92
CA GLY A 140 10.95 2.89 -16.91
C GLY A 140 9.94 2.76 -15.78
N LEU A 141 9.43 3.90 -15.28
CA LEU A 141 8.38 3.91 -14.26
C LEU A 141 7.09 3.24 -14.77
N PHE A 142 6.61 3.60 -15.97
CA PHE A 142 5.43 2.97 -16.55
C PHE A 142 5.61 1.47 -16.73
N SER A 143 6.75 1.06 -17.29
CA SER A 143 7.08 -0.35 -17.49
C SER A 143 7.13 -1.12 -16.15
N SER A 144 7.68 -0.52 -15.10
CA SER A 144 7.70 -1.14 -13.76
C SER A 144 6.31 -1.24 -13.13
N LEU A 145 5.42 -0.26 -13.35
CA LEU A 145 4.02 -0.33 -12.92
C LEU A 145 3.26 -1.44 -13.67
N VAL A 146 3.45 -1.58 -14.99
CA VAL A 146 2.83 -2.66 -15.76
C VAL A 146 3.39 -4.03 -15.32
N TYR A 147 4.70 -4.15 -15.17
CA TYR A 147 5.34 -5.38 -14.66
C TYR A 147 4.86 -5.73 -13.24
N GLY A 148 4.66 -4.71 -12.40
CA GLY A 148 4.16 -4.87 -11.03
C GLY A 148 2.83 -5.61 -10.94
N LEU A 149 1.96 -5.52 -11.96
CA LEU A 149 0.69 -6.25 -12.02
C LEU A 149 0.88 -7.78 -11.94
N SER A 150 2.01 -8.30 -12.43
CA SER A 150 2.36 -9.72 -12.36
C SER A 150 2.89 -10.16 -10.99
N ASN A 151 3.33 -9.23 -10.15
CA ASN A 151 4.00 -9.52 -8.88
C ASN A 151 3.05 -9.66 -7.68
N LYS A 152 1.77 -9.38 -7.85
CA LYS A 152 0.78 -9.30 -6.74
C LYS A 152 0.61 -10.60 -5.94
N TYR A 153 1.03 -11.74 -6.46
CA TYR A 153 1.03 -13.04 -5.80
C TYR A 153 2.45 -13.64 -5.66
N ARG A 154 3.49 -12.82 -5.81
CA ARG A 154 4.87 -13.25 -5.64
C ARG A 154 5.29 -13.16 -4.18
N TYR A 155 4.69 -14.00 -3.36
CA TYR A 155 4.93 -14.03 -1.91
C TYR A 155 6.40 -14.25 -1.56
N ARG A 156 6.94 -13.40 -0.69
CA ARG A 156 8.26 -13.55 -0.07
C ARG A 156 8.11 -13.91 1.40
N THR A 157 8.90 -14.87 1.86
CA THR A 157 9.01 -15.21 3.26
C THR A 157 10.21 -14.45 3.85
N HIS A 158 9.92 -13.56 4.80
CA HIS A 158 10.94 -12.86 5.59
C HIS A 158 11.10 -13.59 6.92
N ARG A 159 12.33 -14.02 7.23
CA ARG A 159 12.65 -14.71 8.49
C ARG A 159 13.49 -13.81 9.33
N VAL A 160 13.06 -13.60 10.57
CA VAL A 160 13.75 -12.77 11.57
C VAL A 160 13.87 -13.53 12.88
N GLN A 161 15.02 -13.45 13.50
CA GLN A 161 15.26 -13.92 14.88
C GLN A 161 15.26 -12.68 15.77
N LEU A 162 14.43 -12.73 16.82
CA LEU A 162 14.28 -11.62 17.76
C LEU A 162 14.72 -12.07 19.14
N ALA A 163 15.83 -11.50 19.61
CA ALA A 163 16.34 -11.75 20.94
C ALA A 163 15.71 -10.79 21.96
N PHE A 164 15.32 -11.34 23.12
CA PHE A 164 14.81 -10.58 24.26
C PHE A 164 15.43 -11.10 25.55
N ASP A 165 15.97 -10.20 26.35
CA ASP A 165 16.66 -10.55 27.62
C ASP A 165 15.71 -11.17 28.64
N ASN A 166 14.43 -10.79 28.61
CA ASN A 166 13.37 -11.25 29.52
C ASN A 166 12.53 -12.40 28.95
N LEU A 167 12.94 -13.00 27.82
CA LEU A 167 12.19 -14.12 27.24
C LEU A 167 12.29 -15.36 28.13
N PRO A 168 11.15 -15.88 28.64
CA PRO A 168 11.14 -17.14 29.41
C PRO A 168 11.75 -18.29 28.61
N ALA A 169 12.44 -19.18 29.31
CA ALA A 169 13.20 -20.27 28.69
C ALA A 169 12.32 -21.21 27.83
N GLY A 170 11.10 -21.51 28.29
CA GLY A 170 10.16 -22.33 27.55
C GLY A 170 9.63 -21.72 26.26
N LEU A 171 9.74 -20.39 26.12
CA LEU A 171 9.33 -19.67 24.91
C LEU A 171 10.47 -19.53 23.88
N LYS A 172 11.73 -19.86 24.24
CA LYS A 172 12.83 -19.83 23.28
C LYS A 172 12.60 -20.80 22.13
N GLY A 173 12.87 -20.35 20.91
CA GLY A 173 12.58 -21.09 19.70
C GLY A 173 11.08 -21.10 19.31
N LEU A 174 10.23 -20.29 19.98
CA LEU A 174 8.84 -20.11 19.54
C LEU A 174 8.81 -19.52 18.13
N LYS A 175 8.21 -20.24 17.21
CA LYS A 175 8.07 -19.83 15.82
C LYS A 175 6.70 -19.24 15.57
N ILE A 176 6.64 -17.97 15.23
CA ILE A 176 5.43 -17.23 14.95
C ILE A 176 5.39 -16.91 13.46
N VAL A 177 4.26 -17.15 12.79
CA VAL A 177 4.00 -16.58 11.47
C VAL A 177 3.06 -15.42 11.61
N GLN A 178 3.49 -14.24 11.14
CA GLN A 178 2.62 -13.07 10.98
C GLN A 178 2.13 -12.98 9.54
N VAL A 179 0.82 -12.79 9.38
CA VAL A 179 0.13 -12.46 8.14
C VAL A 179 -0.67 -11.18 8.38
N SER A 180 -0.73 -10.30 7.40
CA SER A 180 -1.47 -9.04 7.50
C SER A 180 -2.08 -8.65 6.15
N ASP A 181 -3.08 -7.80 6.16
CA ASP A 181 -3.57 -7.12 4.97
C ASP A 181 -3.88 -8.09 3.81
N ILE A 182 -4.79 -9.02 4.05
CA ILE A 182 -5.21 -10.02 3.05
C ILE A 182 -5.99 -9.35 1.93
N HIS A 183 -6.91 -8.44 2.24
CA HIS A 183 -7.72 -7.71 1.25
C HIS A 183 -8.37 -8.64 0.21
N SER A 184 -9.13 -9.62 0.69
CA SER A 184 -9.72 -10.69 -0.11
C SER A 184 -10.54 -10.20 -1.31
N GLY A 185 -11.20 -9.05 -1.19
CA GLY A 185 -11.94 -8.40 -2.28
C GLY A 185 -11.10 -7.96 -3.48
N SER A 186 -9.76 -7.97 -3.36
CA SER A 186 -8.84 -7.66 -4.44
C SER A 186 -8.37 -8.89 -5.22
N PHE A 187 -8.57 -10.10 -4.71
CA PHE A 187 -8.05 -11.32 -5.31
C PHE A 187 -8.79 -11.74 -6.59
N THR A 188 -8.03 -12.33 -7.52
CA THR A 188 -8.52 -12.80 -8.81
C THR A 188 -8.08 -14.20 -9.18
N ASP A 189 -7.11 -14.75 -8.46
CA ASP A 189 -6.53 -16.07 -8.71
C ASP A 189 -6.44 -16.83 -7.38
N LYS A 190 -7.46 -17.64 -7.12
CA LYS A 190 -7.57 -18.46 -5.90
C LYS A 190 -6.40 -19.44 -5.75
N ALA A 191 -5.92 -20.00 -6.88
CA ALA A 191 -4.79 -20.91 -6.85
C ALA A 191 -3.49 -20.18 -6.47
N ALA A 192 -3.32 -18.93 -6.91
CA ALA A 192 -2.19 -18.11 -6.48
C ALA A 192 -2.26 -17.77 -4.98
N VAL A 193 -3.44 -17.44 -4.47
CA VAL A 193 -3.66 -17.22 -3.02
C VAL A 193 -3.33 -18.49 -2.24
N MET A 194 -3.82 -19.65 -2.70
CA MET A 194 -3.51 -20.95 -2.06
C MET A 194 -2.00 -21.22 -1.99
N ARG A 195 -1.23 -20.89 -3.06
CA ARG A 195 0.25 -21.04 -3.02
C ARG A 195 0.90 -20.23 -1.89
N GLY A 196 0.32 -19.08 -1.53
CA GLY A 196 0.77 -18.30 -0.38
C GLY A 196 0.47 -19.02 0.95
N VAL A 197 -0.75 -19.56 1.11
CA VAL A 197 -1.15 -20.36 2.27
C VAL A 197 -0.26 -21.60 2.40
N ASP A 198 0.02 -22.31 1.29
CA ASP A 198 0.94 -23.46 1.29
C ASP A 198 2.35 -23.09 1.77
N LYS A 199 2.83 -21.85 1.47
CA LYS A 199 4.11 -21.38 2.01
C LYS A 199 4.04 -21.17 3.51
N ILE A 200 2.94 -20.60 4.04
CA ILE A 200 2.73 -20.44 5.48
C ILE A 200 2.76 -21.81 6.19
N LEU A 201 2.00 -22.76 5.68
CA LEU A 201 1.91 -24.10 6.27
C LEU A 201 3.25 -24.85 6.27
N LYS A 202 4.09 -24.63 5.25
CA LYS A 202 5.45 -25.20 5.18
C LYS A 202 6.38 -24.70 6.28
N GLU A 203 6.12 -23.51 6.85
CA GLU A 203 6.93 -22.99 7.95
C GLU A 203 6.73 -23.75 9.27
N LYS A 204 5.61 -24.49 9.41
CA LYS A 204 5.29 -25.27 10.61
C LYS A 204 5.39 -24.41 11.88
N ALA A 205 4.74 -23.25 11.84
CA ALA A 205 4.73 -22.31 12.96
C ALA A 205 4.00 -22.90 14.18
N ASP A 206 4.46 -22.53 15.37
CA ASP A 206 3.76 -22.81 16.62
C ASP A 206 2.50 -21.96 16.76
N LEU A 207 2.54 -20.73 16.26
CA LEU A 207 1.53 -19.69 16.40
C LEU A 207 1.38 -18.92 15.08
N ILE A 208 0.14 -18.62 14.68
CA ILE A 208 -0.14 -17.73 13.54
C ILE A 208 -0.88 -16.50 14.05
N LEU A 209 -0.40 -15.31 13.68
CA LEU A 209 -0.97 -14.01 14.07
C LEU A 209 -1.38 -13.24 12.81
N PHE A 210 -2.66 -12.89 12.73
CA PHE A 210 -3.22 -12.08 11.67
C PHE A 210 -3.47 -10.65 12.17
N THR A 211 -2.75 -9.69 11.62
CA THR A 211 -2.73 -8.30 12.11
C THR A 211 -3.68 -7.35 11.37
N GLY A 212 -4.84 -7.85 10.89
CA GLY A 212 -5.95 -7.04 10.39
C GLY A 212 -6.01 -6.87 8.87
N ASP A 213 -7.09 -6.24 8.41
CA ASP A 213 -7.46 -6.03 7.01
C ASP A 213 -7.68 -7.34 6.23
N LEU A 214 -8.67 -8.11 6.68
CA LEU A 214 -9.09 -9.35 6.02
C LEU A 214 -9.81 -9.07 4.69
N VAL A 215 -10.62 -8.03 4.66
CA VAL A 215 -11.44 -7.61 3.51
C VAL A 215 -11.04 -6.21 3.03
N ASN A 216 -11.55 -5.79 1.86
CA ASN A 216 -11.45 -4.40 1.44
C ASN A 216 -12.50 -3.52 2.15
N ASP A 217 -13.75 -4.05 2.24
CA ASP A 217 -14.88 -3.30 2.78
C ASP A 217 -15.93 -4.19 3.43
N VAL A 218 -16.21 -5.39 2.86
CA VAL A 218 -17.39 -6.16 3.22
C VAL A 218 -17.13 -7.66 3.39
N ALA A 219 -17.79 -8.27 4.37
CA ALA A 219 -17.55 -9.65 4.80
C ALA A 219 -17.73 -10.69 3.66
N HIS A 220 -18.65 -10.45 2.71
CA HIS A 220 -18.87 -11.37 1.60
C HIS A 220 -17.69 -11.50 0.62
N GLU A 221 -16.70 -10.60 0.70
CA GLU A 221 -15.48 -10.72 -0.09
C GLU A 221 -14.67 -11.98 0.27
N MET A 222 -14.93 -12.55 1.45
CA MET A 222 -14.33 -13.81 1.90
C MET A 222 -15.02 -15.07 1.36
N ASP A 223 -16.24 -14.99 0.81
CA ASP A 223 -17.02 -16.18 0.44
C ASP A 223 -16.26 -17.11 -0.52
N GLY A 224 -15.50 -16.56 -1.46
CA GLY A 224 -14.69 -17.34 -2.40
C GLY A 224 -13.38 -17.89 -1.84
N TYR A 225 -12.98 -17.53 -0.62
CA TYR A 225 -11.66 -17.83 -0.04
C TYR A 225 -11.71 -18.51 1.32
N MET A 226 -12.90 -18.81 1.85
CA MET A 226 -13.04 -19.48 3.14
C MET A 226 -12.26 -20.80 3.19
N ASP A 227 -12.40 -21.65 2.17
CA ASP A 227 -11.71 -22.95 2.03
C ASP A 227 -10.20 -22.84 1.74
N VAL A 228 -9.69 -21.63 1.57
CA VAL A 228 -8.26 -21.35 1.44
C VAL A 228 -7.66 -21.02 2.80
N PHE A 229 -8.27 -20.08 3.52
CA PHE A 229 -7.72 -19.56 4.77
C PHE A 229 -8.11 -20.40 6.00
N ASP A 230 -9.14 -21.25 5.92
CA ASP A 230 -9.48 -22.24 6.97
C ASP A 230 -8.38 -23.29 7.17
N LYS A 231 -7.46 -23.43 6.19
CA LYS A 231 -6.29 -24.32 6.29
C LYS A 231 -5.21 -23.79 7.25
N LEU A 232 -5.21 -22.49 7.55
CA LEU A 232 -4.26 -21.92 8.49
C LEU A 232 -4.57 -22.44 9.90
N LYS A 233 -3.72 -23.33 10.39
CA LYS A 233 -3.77 -23.93 11.71
C LYS A 233 -2.38 -23.96 12.31
N ALA A 234 -2.28 -23.77 13.62
CA ALA A 234 -1.05 -23.87 14.37
C ALA A 234 -1.31 -24.51 15.74
N PRO A 235 -0.33 -25.20 16.37
CA PRO A 235 -0.50 -25.88 17.66
C PRO A 235 -1.00 -24.95 18.77
N MET A 236 -0.51 -23.70 18.83
CA MET A 236 -0.94 -22.69 19.81
C MET A 236 -2.12 -21.84 19.32
N GLY A 237 -2.64 -22.13 18.13
CA GLY A 237 -3.79 -21.44 17.55
C GLY A 237 -3.47 -20.39 16.50
N VAL A 238 -4.54 -19.81 15.96
CA VAL A 238 -4.51 -18.66 15.06
C VAL A 238 -5.29 -17.54 15.72
N TYR A 239 -4.65 -16.40 15.90
CA TYR A 239 -5.25 -15.21 16.50
C TYR A 239 -5.28 -14.07 15.50
N SER A 240 -6.31 -13.24 15.60
CA SER A 240 -6.56 -12.16 14.65
C SER A 240 -7.02 -10.89 15.35
N ILE A 241 -6.86 -9.76 14.68
CA ILE A 241 -7.47 -8.48 15.03
C ILE A 241 -8.13 -7.87 13.80
N PHE A 242 -8.92 -6.82 13.97
CA PHE A 242 -9.40 -5.99 12.89
C PHE A 242 -8.41 -4.89 12.52
N GLY A 243 -8.27 -4.63 11.21
CA GLY A 243 -7.66 -3.42 10.66
C GLY A 243 -8.71 -2.38 10.28
N ASN A 244 -8.29 -1.27 9.66
CA ASN A 244 -9.19 -0.17 9.34
C ASN A 244 -10.19 -0.51 8.22
N HIS A 245 -9.87 -1.42 7.32
CA HIS A 245 -10.77 -1.86 6.25
C HIS A 245 -11.89 -2.78 6.73
N ASP A 246 -11.65 -3.52 7.81
CA ASP A 246 -12.60 -4.50 8.34
C ASP A 246 -13.89 -3.86 8.87
N TYR A 247 -13.89 -2.55 9.19
CA TYR A 247 -15.08 -1.82 9.61
C TYR A 247 -15.99 -1.38 8.45
N GLY A 248 -15.53 -1.48 7.19
CA GLY A 248 -16.30 -1.09 6.02
C GLY A 248 -16.51 0.42 5.88
N ASP A 249 -15.61 1.25 6.44
CA ASP A 249 -15.71 2.71 6.41
C ASP A 249 -15.57 3.29 5.01
N TYR A 250 -14.97 2.54 4.09
CA TYR A 250 -14.77 2.95 2.70
C TYR A 250 -15.88 2.48 1.77
N HIS A 251 -16.83 1.70 2.29
CA HIS A 251 -18.02 1.27 1.55
C HIS A 251 -19.11 2.34 1.57
N SER A 252 -19.83 2.46 0.45
CA SER A 252 -20.99 3.36 0.38
C SER A 252 -22.23 2.67 0.94
N TRP A 253 -22.48 2.85 2.24
CA TRP A 253 -23.64 2.26 2.92
C TRP A 253 -24.90 3.04 2.60
N PRO A 254 -26.00 2.39 2.13
CA PRO A 254 -27.26 3.06 1.79
C PRO A 254 -27.90 3.82 2.98
N ASP A 255 -27.69 3.31 4.20
CA ASP A 255 -28.22 3.88 5.45
C ASP A 255 -27.31 4.96 6.09
N ARG A 256 -26.15 5.27 5.47
CA ARG A 256 -25.30 6.41 5.84
C ARG A 256 -25.81 7.70 5.18
N ASN A 257 -27.05 8.05 5.50
CA ASN A 257 -27.75 9.22 5.00
C ASN A 257 -27.45 10.49 5.85
N ASP A 258 -28.11 11.61 5.52
CA ASP A 258 -27.87 12.88 6.22
C ASP A 258 -28.33 12.85 7.69
N GLU A 259 -29.33 12.04 8.03
CA GLU A 259 -29.75 11.82 9.42
C GLU A 259 -28.63 11.12 10.23
N HIS A 260 -27.99 10.10 9.65
CA HIS A 260 -26.89 9.40 10.29
C HIS A 260 -25.68 10.34 10.50
N LYS A 261 -25.31 11.14 9.50
CA LYS A 261 -24.23 12.15 9.62
C LYS A 261 -24.51 13.15 10.72
N ARG A 262 -25.76 13.61 10.84
CA ARG A 262 -26.17 14.50 11.93
C ARG A 262 -26.03 13.85 13.30
N LYS A 263 -26.31 12.54 13.43
CA LYS A 263 -26.07 11.79 14.68
C LYS A 263 -24.57 11.71 15.01
N GLU A 264 -23.71 11.48 14.02
CA GLU A 264 -22.25 11.49 14.19
C GLU A 264 -21.76 12.88 14.67
N GLU A 265 -22.22 13.95 14.04
CA GLU A 265 -21.89 15.34 14.43
C GLU A 265 -22.31 15.63 15.87
N LEU A 266 -23.54 15.26 16.26
CA LEU A 266 -24.05 15.45 17.62
C LEU A 266 -23.29 14.61 18.65
N ALA A 267 -22.86 13.41 18.29
CA ALA A 267 -22.10 12.52 19.16
C ALA A 267 -20.62 12.91 19.27
N GLY A 268 -20.12 13.76 18.37
CA GLY A 268 -18.71 14.13 18.28
C GLY A 268 -17.77 12.95 17.98
N LYS A 269 -18.30 11.85 17.42
CA LYS A 269 -17.54 10.63 17.10
C LYS A 269 -18.16 9.91 15.92
N HIS A 270 -17.32 9.11 15.26
CA HIS A 270 -17.77 8.19 14.22
C HIS A 270 -18.71 7.13 14.78
N LEU A 271 -19.83 6.88 14.07
CA LEU A 271 -20.83 5.87 14.42
C LEU A 271 -21.03 4.93 13.25
N LEU A 272 -21.04 3.62 13.53
CA LEU A 272 -21.40 2.63 12.52
C LEU A 272 -22.89 2.70 12.21
N THR A 273 -23.25 2.57 10.93
CA THR A 273 -24.65 2.40 10.55
C THR A 273 -25.16 1.01 10.92
N PRO A 274 -26.48 0.75 11.02
CA PRO A 274 -27.01 -0.60 11.23
C PRO A 274 -26.53 -1.63 10.18
N MET A 275 -26.47 -1.25 8.91
CA MET A 275 -25.97 -2.13 7.85
C MET A 275 -24.46 -2.41 7.98
N GLN A 276 -23.70 -1.39 8.36
CA GLN A 276 -22.28 -1.50 8.64
C GLN A 276 -22.01 -2.39 9.85
N GLN A 277 -22.78 -2.24 10.93
CA GLN A 277 -22.71 -3.10 12.11
C GLN A 277 -23.04 -4.56 11.77
N ALA A 278 -24.10 -4.79 11.00
CA ALA A 278 -24.47 -6.14 10.56
C ALA A 278 -23.36 -6.79 9.69
N ASN A 279 -22.65 -6.00 8.87
CA ASN A 279 -21.50 -6.47 8.12
C ASN A 279 -20.32 -6.82 9.04
N LEU A 280 -20.06 -6.01 10.05
CA LEU A 280 -19.00 -6.26 11.04
C LEU A 280 -19.28 -7.54 11.84
N ASP A 281 -20.53 -7.77 12.22
CA ASP A 281 -20.92 -9.01 12.91
C ASP A 281 -20.75 -10.24 12.02
N LYS A 282 -21.09 -10.16 10.74
CA LYS A 282 -20.76 -11.21 9.75
C LYS A 282 -19.26 -11.44 9.64
N LEU A 283 -18.45 -10.39 9.71
CA LEU A 283 -16.99 -10.55 9.63
C LEU A 283 -16.43 -11.24 10.88
N LYS A 284 -17.00 -10.99 12.08
CA LYS A 284 -16.68 -11.78 13.29
C LYS A 284 -17.00 -13.26 13.08
N ASP A 285 -18.15 -13.57 12.48
CA ASP A 285 -18.54 -14.95 12.13
C ASP A 285 -17.58 -15.58 11.12
N VAL A 286 -17.04 -14.80 10.16
CA VAL A 286 -16.00 -15.26 9.24
C VAL A 286 -14.77 -15.72 10.01
N HIS A 287 -14.22 -14.91 10.92
CA HIS A 287 -13.08 -15.28 11.75
C HIS A 287 -13.36 -16.56 12.56
N ALA A 288 -14.52 -16.66 13.17
CA ALA A 288 -14.92 -17.84 13.92
C ALA A 288 -14.99 -19.11 13.04
N LYS A 289 -15.57 -19.00 11.83
CA LYS A 289 -15.65 -20.11 10.86
C LYS A 289 -14.28 -20.52 10.32
N LEU A 290 -13.34 -19.60 10.18
CA LEU A 290 -11.94 -19.90 9.85
C LEU A 290 -11.22 -20.63 11.00
N GLY A 291 -11.79 -20.60 12.21
CA GLY A 291 -11.18 -21.12 13.43
C GLY A 291 -10.12 -20.18 14.00
N TRP A 292 -10.21 -18.88 13.69
CA TRP A 292 -9.32 -17.86 14.20
C TRP A 292 -9.94 -17.19 15.43
N ARG A 293 -9.17 -17.07 16.51
CA ARG A 293 -9.58 -16.32 17.71
C ARG A 293 -9.40 -14.84 17.44
N LEU A 294 -10.51 -14.13 17.21
CA LEU A 294 -10.52 -12.69 17.05
C LEU A 294 -10.41 -12.00 18.42
N LEU A 295 -9.42 -11.13 18.60
CA LEU A 295 -9.20 -10.32 19.79
C LEU A 295 -9.67 -8.88 19.55
N LEU A 296 -10.57 -8.39 20.40
CA LEU A 296 -11.19 -7.08 20.30
C LEU A 296 -10.99 -6.30 21.61
N ASP A 297 -9.80 -5.72 21.79
CA ASP A 297 -9.36 -5.03 23.00
C ASP A 297 -9.33 -5.97 24.22
N GLU A 298 -8.64 -7.07 24.07
CA GLU A 298 -8.46 -8.09 25.10
C GLU A 298 -7.08 -8.74 24.99
N TYR A 299 -6.67 -9.44 26.04
CA TYR A 299 -5.51 -10.34 25.98
C TYR A 299 -5.92 -11.81 26.18
N VAL A 300 -5.04 -12.70 25.78
CA VAL A 300 -5.10 -14.13 26.08
C VAL A 300 -3.76 -14.61 26.61
N GLU A 301 -3.83 -15.53 27.56
CA GLU A 301 -2.66 -16.27 28.03
C GLU A 301 -2.27 -17.32 27.02
N LEU A 302 -1.01 -17.38 26.65
CA LEU A 302 -0.42 -18.46 25.84
C LEU A 302 0.68 -19.14 26.67
N GLU A 303 0.72 -20.47 26.61
CA GLU A 303 1.70 -21.28 27.34
C GLU A 303 2.46 -22.20 26.38
N LYS A 304 3.77 -22.29 26.57
CA LYS A 304 4.64 -23.27 25.90
C LYS A 304 5.71 -23.74 26.85
N ASN A 305 5.88 -25.06 26.98
CA ASN A 305 6.88 -25.70 27.84
C ASN A 305 6.81 -25.24 29.32
N GLY A 306 5.62 -24.89 29.82
CA GLY A 306 5.40 -24.45 31.20
C GLY A 306 5.58 -22.96 31.44
N ASP A 307 6.07 -22.22 30.46
CA ASP A 307 6.21 -20.75 30.56
C ASP A 307 5.07 -20.04 29.83
N LYS A 308 4.63 -18.91 30.39
CA LYS A 308 3.45 -18.16 29.97
C LYS A 308 3.85 -16.80 29.40
N MET A 309 3.06 -16.35 28.44
CA MET A 309 3.11 -14.99 27.89
C MET A 309 1.70 -14.42 27.66
N ALA A 310 1.58 -13.12 27.56
CA ALA A 310 0.35 -12.47 27.16
C ALA A 310 0.39 -12.11 25.66
N LEU A 311 -0.65 -12.49 24.93
CA LEU A 311 -0.93 -12.01 23.58
C LEU A 311 -2.09 -11.00 23.65
N LEU A 312 -1.79 -9.72 23.39
CA LEU A 312 -2.78 -8.65 23.38
C LEU A 312 -3.25 -8.38 21.95
N GLY A 313 -4.54 -8.17 21.78
CA GLY A 313 -5.11 -7.76 20.50
C GLY A 313 -5.96 -6.51 20.64
N VAL A 314 -5.61 -5.47 19.87
CA VAL A 314 -6.32 -4.20 19.86
C VAL A 314 -7.02 -4.01 18.52
N GLN A 315 -8.28 -3.56 18.57
CA GLN A 315 -9.00 -3.12 17.39
C GLN A 315 -8.23 -1.99 16.69
N ASN A 316 -8.62 -1.64 15.45
CA ASN A 316 -7.88 -0.60 14.72
C ASN A 316 -7.72 0.68 15.54
N TRP A 317 -6.48 1.09 15.72
CA TRP A 317 -6.10 2.35 16.34
C TRP A 317 -5.00 3.03 15.52
N SER A 318 -5.17 4.30 15.22
CA SER A 318 -4.20 5.09 14.46
C SER A 318 -3.99 6.47 15.09
N SER A 319 -2.75 6.96 15.07
CA SER A 319 -2.47 8.34 15.42
C SER A 319 -2.87 9.34 14.33
N LYS A 320 -3.14 8.83 13.11
CA LYS A 320 -3.51 9.65 11.96
C LYS A 320 -5.00 9.97 12.01
N ALA A 321 -5.36 11.26 12.01
CA ALA A 321 -6.75 11.74 12.09
C ALA A 321 -7.67 11.20 10.97
N ARG A 322 -7.08 10.73 9.88
CA ARG A 322 -7.80 10.15 8.73
C ARG A 322 -8.52 8.85 9.09
N PHE A 323 -8.01 8.10 10.07
CA PHE A 323 -8.54 6.78 10.42
C PHE A 323 -9.29 6.84 11.75
N PRO A 324 -10.53 6.31 11.82
CA PRO A 324 -11.26 6.18 13.06
C PRO A 324 -10.51 5.31 14.07
N LYS A 325 -10.63 5.66 15.35
CA LYS A 325 -10.06 4.90 16.47
C LYS A 325 -11.15 4.04 17.09
N TYR A 326 -11.05 2.74 16.91
CA TYR A 326 -11.94 1.76 17.52
C TYR A 326 -11.31 1.10 18.75
N GLY A 327 -9.98 0.96 18.73
CA GLY A 327 -9.21 0.20 19.69
C GLY A 327 -8.95 0.93 21.02
N ASP A 328 -8.91 0.17 22.10
CA ASP A 328 -8.56 0.58 23.45
C ASP A 328 -7.46 -0.30 24.04
N LEU A 329 -6.20 0.16 23.92
CA LEU A 329 -5.05 -0.58 24.44
C LEU A 329 -5.08 -0.71 25.97
N LYS A 330 -5.65 0.29 26.70
CA LYS A 330 -5.76 0.20 28.14
C LYS A 330 -6.59 -1.02 28.55
N LYS A 331 -7.72 -1.22 27.88
CA LYS A 331 -8.61 -2.37 28.10
C LYS A 331 -7.92 -3.68 27.74
N ALA A 332 -7.20 -3.73 26.58
CA ALA A 332 -6.50 -4.92 26.16
C ALA A 332 -5.34 -5.30 27.10
N TYR A 333 -4.73 -4.31 27.75
CA TYR A 333 -3.61 -4.48 28.66
C TYR A 333 -4.04 -4.88 30.07
N GLU A 334 -5.26 -4.56 30.48
CA GLU A 334 -5.77 -4.80 31.84
C GLU A 334 -5.75 -6.30 32.20
N GLY A 335 -5.04 -6.68 33.25
CA GLY A 335 -4.83 -8.06 33.69
C GLY A 335 -3.60 -8.76 33.08
N SER A 336 -2.90 -8.11 32.14
CA SER A 336 -1.70 -8.69 31.54
C SER A 336 -0.38 -8.24 32.17
N GLN A 337 -0.44 -7.36 33.18
CA GLN A 337 0.74 -6.70 33.76
C GLN A 337 1.83 -7.67 34.26
N ASP A 338 1.41 -8.75 34.90
CA ASP A 338 2.31 -9.71 35.56
C ASP A 338 2.96 -10.73 34.63
N TYR A 339 2.58 -10.74 33.34
CA TYR A 339 3.21 -11.65 32.37
C TYR A 339 4.61 -11.19 32.04
N PRO A 340 5.60 -12.10 32.07
CA PRO A 340 7.01 -11.74 31.84
C PRO A 340 7.34 -11.34 30.40
N PHE A 341 6.49 -11.75 29.45
CA PHE A 341 6.64 -11.43 28.04
C PHE A 341 5.28 -11.10 27.39
N LYS A 342 5.24 -10.03 26.63
CA LYS A 342 3.99 -9.52 26.02
C LYS A 342 4.16 -9.25 24.55
N ILE A 343 3.24 -9.82 23.73
CA ILE A 343 3.12 -9.53 22.30
C ILE A 343 1.83 -8.75 22.08
N LEU A 344 1.91 -7.62 21.38
CA LEU A 344 0.78 -6.81 20.98
C LEU A 344 0.52 -6.94 19.48
N MET A 345 -0.68 -7.31 19.09
CA MET A 345 -1.19 -7.11 17.74
C MET A 345 -1.93 -5.79 17.66
N SER A 346 -1.46 -4.88 16.80
CA SER A 346 -2.13 -3.61 16.48
C SER A 346 -1.87 -3.25 15.03
N HIS A 347 -2.93 -3.03 14.25
CA HIS A 347 -2.85 -2.95 12.80
C HIS A 347 -1.96 -1.82 12.29
N ASP A 348 -2.19 -0.57 12.76
CA ASP A 348 -1.46 0.61 12.30
C ASP A 348 -0.19 0.84 13.12
N PRO A 349 1.01 0.88 12.49
CA PRO A 349 2.29 1.05 13.18
C PRO A 349 2.43 2.39 13.92
N SER A 350 1.66 3.41 13.56
CA SER A 350 1.70 4.70 14.26
C SER A 350 1.25 4.62 15.72
N HIS A 351 0.59 3.54 16.12
CA HIS A 351 0.22 3.25 17.50
C HIS A 351 1.45 3.08 18.39
N TRP A 352 2.55 2.53 17.85
CA TRP A 352 3.78 2.28 18.58
C TRP A 352 4.39 3.55 19.16
N ASP A 353 4.67 4.54 18.32
CA ASP A 353 5.22 5.83 18.75
C ASP A 353 4.24 6.64 19.61
N ALA A 354 2.94 6.59 19.28
CA ALA A 354 1.97 7.46 19.88
C ALA A 354 1.50 7.01 21.28
N GLN A 355 1.42 5.71 21.54
CA GLN A 355 0.86 5.19 22.79
C GLN A 355 1.68 4.04 23.39
N VAL A 356 2.15 3.07 22.58
CA VAL A 356 2.80 1.87 23.12
C VAL A 356 4.10 2.21 23.83
N LYS A 357 5.03 2.87 23.15
CA LYS A 357 6.33 3.24 23.74
C LYS A 357 6.22 4.12 24.99
N PRO A 358 5.46 5.23 24.97
CA PRO A 358 5.45 6.15 26.11
C PRO A 358 4.66 5.62 27.31
N THR A 359 3.71 4.69 27.11
CA THR A 359 2.75 4.33 28.18
C THR A 359 2.87 2.88 28.63
N TYR A 360 3.34 1.98 27.75
CA TYR A 360 3.40 0.53 28.00
C TYR A 360 4.80 -0.02 27.68
N PRO A 361 5.84 0.40 28.42
CA PRO A 361 7.24 0.06 28.13
C PRO A 361 7.59 -1.42 28.33
N ASP A 362 6.70 -2.19 28.89
CA ASP A 362 6.79 -3.63 29.15
C ASP A 362 6.09 -4.50 28.08
N ILE A 363 5.56 -3.90 27.03
CA ILE A 363 5.18 -4.64 25.82
C ILE A 363 6.44 -4.86 25.00
N ASP A 364 6.85 -6.12 24.87
CA ASP A 364 8.15 -6.51 24.29
C ASP A 364 8.14 -6.43 22.76
N LEU A 365 7.06 -6.95 22.12
CA LEU A 365 6.93 -7.02 20.67
C LEU A 365 5.57 -6.51 20.22
N MET A 366 5.57 -5.53 19.33
CA MET A 366 4.36 -5.15 18.59
C MET A 366 4.42 -5.67 17.15
N LEU A 367 3.31 -6.22 16.66
CA LEU A 367 3.14 -6.66 15.27
C LEU A 367 2.09 -5.80 14.57
N ALA A 368 2.44 -5.23 13.43
CA ALA A 368 1.59 -4.34 12.65
C ALA A 368 1.64 -4.65 11.15
N GLY A 369 0.73 -4.05 10.38
CA GLY A 369 0.65 -4.11 8.91
C GLY A 369 0.35 -2.73 8.31
N HIS A 370 -0.83 -2.60 7.67
CA HIS A 370 -1.47 -1.35 7.24
C HIS A 370 -0.80 -0.61 6.07
N THR A 371 0.51 -0.43 6.10
CA THR A 371 1.21 0.46 5.16
C THR A 371 1.37 -0.13 3.77
N HIS A 372 1.36 -1.47 3.66
CA HIS A 372 1.74 -2.23 2.46
C HIS A 372 3.11 -1.86 1.86
N GLY A 373 3.90 -1.01 2.54
CA GLY A 373 5.01 -0.30 1.90
C GLY A 373 4.55 0.44 0.65
N MET A 374 3.30 0.94 0.63
CA MET A 374 2.61 1.57 -0.51
C MET A 374 2.58 0.68 -1.78
N GLN A 375 2.90 -0.62 -1.67
CA GLN A 375 3.02 -1.56 -2.79
C GLN A 375 4.01 -1.11 -3.89
N PHE A 376 4.75 -0.04 -3.63
CA PHE A 376 5.66 0.60 -4.56
C PHE A 376 6.92 1.08 -3.84
N GLY A 377 8.09 0.71 -4.37
CA GLY A 377 9.36 1.13 -3.80
C GLY A 377 10.54 0.34 -4.34
N VAL A 378 11.66 0.46 -3.65
CA VAL A 378 12.89 -0.28 -3.91
C VAL A 378 13.32 -0.95 -2.62
N GLU A 379 13.56 -2.25 -2.68
CA GLU A 379 14.10 -3.02 -1.57
C GLU A 379 15.19 -3.96 -2.07
N ILE A 380 16.43 -3.58 -1.77
CA ILE A 380 17.65 -4.33 -2.10
C ILE A 380 18.52 -4.43 -0.84
N PRO A 381 19.50 -5.33 -0.78
CA PRO A 381 20.40 -5.43 0.38
C PRO A 381 21.00 -4.07 0.75
N GLY A 382 20.81 -3.65 2.00
CA GLY A 382 21.35 -2.38 2.54
C GLY A 382 20.58 -1.11 2.14
N PHE A 383 19.55 -1.20 1.28
CA PHE A 383 18.75 -0.03 0.91
C PHE A 383 17.26 -0.35 0.77
N ARG A 384 16.44 0.44 1.45
CA ARG A 384 14.98 0.32 1.41
C ARG A 384 14.35 1.71 1.29
N TRP A 385 13.51 1.89 0.28
CA TRP A 385 12.81 3.14 0.02
C TRP A 385 11.40 2.88 -0.51
N SER A 386 10.45 3.65 -0.01
CA SER A 386 9.08 3.75 -0.53
C SER A 386 8.56 5.15 -0.25
N PRO A 387 7.67 5.72 -1.10
CA PRO A 387 7.02 6.99 -0.80
C PRO A 387 6.28 7.02 0.53
N VAL A 388 5.83 5.86 1.04
CA VAL A 388 5.15 5.77 2.32
C VAL A 388 6.01 6.22 3.52
N GLN A 389 7.34 6.19 3.41
CA GLN A 389 8.25 6.65 4.47
C GLN A 389 8.07 8.13 4.85
N TYR A 390 7.50 8.93 3.94
CA TYR A 390 7.18 10.34 4.20
C TYR A 390 5.88 10.53 4.99
N VAL A 391 5.10 9.43 5.19
CA VAL A 391 3.85 9.42 5.95
C VAL A 391 3.99 8.57 7.20
N TYR A 392 4.65 7.42 7.11
CA TYR A 392 4.92 6.48 8.19
C TYR A 392 6.42 6.28 8.36
N LYS A 393 6.95 6.62 9.52
CA LYS A 393 8.35 6.42 9.87
C LYS A 393 8.65 4.91 9.94
N GLU A 394 7.78 4.15 10.59
CA GLU A 394 7.82 2.70 10.69
C GLU A 394 6.87 2.09 9.62
N TRP A 395 7.41 1.77 8.45
CA TRP A 395 6.55 1.35 7.33
C TRP A 395 6.78 -0.10 6.84
N ALA A 396 7.88 -0.76 7.19
CA ALA A 396 8.13 -2.16 6.86
C ALA A 396 9.30 -2.75 7.62
N GLY A 397 9.21 -4.04 8.02
CA GLY A 397 10.29 -4.78 8.69
C GLY A 397 10.44 -4.41 10.16
N LEU A 398 11.62 -4.71 10.72
CA LEU A 398 11.94 -4.55 12.13
C LEU A 398 12.37 -3.12 12.48
N TYR A 399 11.85 -2.64 13.61
CA TYR A 399 12.28 -1.43 14.32
C TYR A 399 12.47 -1.76 15.78
N GLU A 400 13.44 -1.08 16.41
CA GLU A 400 13.80 -1.30 17.82
C GLU A 400 13.93 0.05 18.53
N ASP A 401 13.44 0.09 19.77
CA ASP A 401 13.59 1.24 20.66
C ASP A 401 13.79 0.71 22.11
N GLY A 402 15.01 0.78 22.60
CA GLY A 402 15.39 0.15 23.87
C GLY A 402 15.15 -1.36 23.85
N LYS A 403 14.25 -1.84 24.72
CA LYS A 403 13.87 -3.26 24.80
C LYS A 403 12.70 -3.62 23.89
N GLN A 404 11.95 -2.63 23.44
CA GLN A 404 10.76 -2.85 22.64
C GLN A 404 11.10 -3.04 21.16
N LYS A 405 10.37 -3.93 20.52
CA LYS A 405 10.49 -4.17 19.09
C LYS A 405 9.14 -4.02 18.39
N LEU A 406 9.18 -3.46 17.20
CA LEU A 406 8.03 -3.41 16.29
C LEU A 406 8.40 -4.11 14.99
N TYR A 407 7.54 -5.01 14.52
CA TYR A 407 7.63 -5.52 13.16
C TYR A 407 6.42 -5.11 12.33
N VAL A 408 6.66 -4.46 11.19
CA VAL A 408 5.63 -4.02 10.25
C VAL A 408 5.67 -4.89 9.01
N ASN A 409 4.61 -5.69 8.82
CA ASN A 409 4.43 -6.57 7.67
C ASN A 409 3.98 -5.78 6.43
N ARG A 410 4.45 -6.14 5.23
CA ARG A 410 4.13 -5.47 3.96
C ARG A 410 2.80 -5.89 3.34
N GLY A 411 2.05 -6.74 4.04
CA GLY A 411 0.76 -7.27 3.59
C GLY A 411 0.89 -8.48 2.67
N TYR A 412 -0.05 -9.41 2.85
CA TYR A 412 -0.21 -10.62 2.04
C TYR A 412 -0.90 -10.31 0.70
N GLY A 413 -1.92 -9.47 0.72
CA GLY A 413 -2.70 -9.07 -0.45
C GLY A 413 -2.25 -7.75 -1.08
N PHE A 414 -3.20 -7.08 -1.67
CA PHE A 414 -3.01 -5.77 -2.30
C PHE A 414 -4.33 -5.01 -2.33
N ILE A 415 -4.24 -3.67 -2.36
CA ILE A 415 -5.41 -2.78 -2.43
C ILE A 415 -5.11 -1.57 -3.32
N GLY A 416 -6.14 -1.01 -3.96
CA GLY A 416 -6.01 0.14 -4.86
C GLY A 416 -5.26 -0.23 -6.15
N TYR A 417 -3.95 -0.09 -6.18
CA TYR A 417 -3.13 -0.57 -7.29
C TYR A 417 -3.07 -2.11 -7.28
N PRO A 418 -3.56 -2.80 -8.35
CA PRO A 418 -3.64 -4.26 -8.38
C PRO A 418 -2.30 -4.93 -8.73
N GLY A 419 -1.24 -4.52 -8.04
CA GLY A 419 0.13 -4.96 -8.31
C GLY A 419 1.10 -4.63 -7.17
N ARG A 420 2.36 -5.04 -7.35
CA ARG A 420 3.46 -4.79 -6.42
C ARG A 420 4.73 -4.43 -7.18
N VAL A 421 5.28 -3.24 -6.96
CA VAL A 421 6.54 -2.77 -7.57
C VAL A 421 7.61 -2.66 -6.50
N GLY A 422 8.60 -3.57 -6.55
CA GLY A 422 9.72 -3.58 -5.60
C GLY A 422 9.38 -4.09 -4.20
N ILE A 423 8.22 -3.71 -3.66
CA ILE A 423 7.71 -4.16 -2.35
C ILE A 423 6.74 -5.33 -2.56
N LEU A 424 7.23 -6.55 -2.42
CA LEU A 424 6.47 -7.78 -2.70
C LEU A 424 5.57 -8.18 -1.53
N PRO A 425 4.51 -9.03 -1.78
CA PRO A 425 3.68 -9.57 -0.70
C PRO A 425 4.52 -10.38 0.29
N GLU A 426 4.20 -10.24 1.57
CA GLU A 426 5.02 -10.76 2.66
C GLU A 426 4.32 -11.82 3.50
N ILE A 427 5.09 -12.85 3.87
CA ILE A 427 4.84 -13.78 4.96
C ILE A 427 6.01 -13.61 5.92
N THR A 428 5.76 -13.18 7.17
CA THR A 428 6.82 -13.01 8.16
C THR A 428 6.91 -14.25 9.05
N VAL A 429 8.11 -14.75 9.23
CA VAL A 429 8.42 -15.82 10.20
C VAL A 429 9.33 -15.23 11.26
N ILE A 430 8.85 -15.20 12.49
CA ILE A 430 9.58 -14.70 13.67
C ILE A 430 9.94 -15.88 14.55
N GLU A 431 11.21 -15.97 14.93
CA GLU A 431 11.70 -16.92 15.93
C GLU A 431 12.19 -16.14 17.15
N LEU A 432 11.61 -16.42 18.31
CA LEU A 432 12.02 -15.79 19.57
C LEU A 432 13.27 -16.48 20.14
N THR A 433 14.30 -15.71 20.48
CA THR A 433 15.60 -16.24 20.94
C THR A 433 16.08 -15.57 22.22
#